data_9172a2427e8bfbb2a145102255a86f3b
#
_entry.id   9172a2427e8bfbb2a145102255a86f3b
#
_cell.length_a   1.000
_cell.length_b   1.000
_cell.length_c   1.000
_cell.angle_alpha   90.00
_cell.angle_beta   90.00
_cell.angle_gamma   90.00
#
_symmetry.space_group_name_H-M   'P 1'
#
loop_
_entity.id
_entity.type
_entity.pdbx_description
1 polymer ?
#
loop_
_entity_poly.entity_id
_entity_poly.type
_entity_poly.pdbx_seq_one_letter_code
_entity_poly.pdbx_strand_id
1 'polypeptide(L)'
;MCIRDSIYTVLTSPSGIEGTANIDFILFRDRWNVAENTFRPPWYHKNVMSELMGNIVGKYDAKPTGFIPGGISLHNMMLPHGPDKDAFEGASNADLKPQKLENTMTFMFESRFPQHLTEFAAKEAPLQDDYAECWTGLEKKFNGTPEGNW
;
A
#
# COMPACT_ATOMS: atom_id res chain seq x y z
N MET A 1 -4.61 5.87 -25.83
CA MET A 1 -4.56 5.40 -24.44
C MET A 1 -3.91 6.48 -23.59
N CYS A 2 -4.68 7.18 -22.75
CA CYS A 2 -4.10 8.20 -21.87
C CYS A 2 -3.37 7.52 -20.71
N ILE A 3 -2.04 7.51 -20.77
CA ILE A 3 -1.17 6.94 -19.73
C ILE A 3 -1.15 7.81 -18.45
N ARG A 4 -1.96 8.86 -18.37
CA ARG A 4 -1.88 9.89 -17.31
C ARG A 4 -2.52 9.50 -15.98
N ASP A 5 -3.36 8.48 -15.97
CA ASP A 5 -4.22 8.13 -14.83
C ASP A 5 -3.94 6.70 -14.35
N SER A 6 -2.68 6.38 -14.07
CA SER A 6 -2.25 5.05 -13.67
C SER A 6 -1.22 5.07 -12.55
N ILE A 7 -0.98 3.91 -11.98
CA ILE A 7 0.18 3.61 -11.13
C ILE A 7 1.33 3.25 -12.08
N TYR A 8 2.51 3.79 -11.84
CA TYR A 8 3.66 3.64 -12.74
C TYR A 8 4.81 2.91 -12.04
N THR A 9 5.27 1.80 -12.60
CA THR A 9 6.62 1.32 -12.35
C THR A 9 7.56 2.17 -13.20
N VAL A 10 8.32 3.05 -12.55
CA VAL A 10 9.18 4.03 -13.22
C VAL A 10 10.55 3.45 -13.52
N LEU A 11 11.07 2.68 -12.57
CA LEU A 11 12.38 2.03 -12.67
C LEU A 11 12.27 0.62 -12.12
N THR A 12 12.95 -0.31 -12.78
CA THR A 12 13.09 -1.69 -12.35
C THR A 12 14.58 -2.07 -12.34
N SER A 13 15.03 -2.66 -11.23
CA SER A 13 16.30 -3.39 -11.19
C SER A 13 16.01 -4.87 -11.45
N PRO A 14 16.31 -5.39 -12.64
CA PRO A 14 16.01 -6.78 -12.95
C PRO A 14 16.88 -7.74 -12.15
N SER A 15 16.31 -8.88 -11.78
CA SER A 15 17.09 -9.97 -11.19
C SER A 15 17.59 -10.94 -12.26
N GLY A 16 18.38 -11.94 -11.84
CA GLY A 16 18.75 -13.06 -12.73
C GLY A 16 17.61 -14.07 -12.97
N ILE A 17 16.44 -13.85 -12.38
CA ILE A 17 15.26 -14.69 -12.54
C ILE A 17 14.27 -13.95 -13.45
N GLU A 18 13.89 -14.57 -14.55
CA GLU A 18 12.93 -13.99 -15.49
C GLU A 18 11.61 -13.63 -14.79
N GLY A 19 11.09 -12.45 -15.10
CA GLY A 19 9.84 -11.95 -14.51
C GLY A 19 9.93 -11.48 -13.05
N THR A 20 11.14 -11.47 -12.46
CA THR A 20 11.33 -11.05 -11.06
C THR A 20 12.29 -9.87 -10.98
N ALA A 21 11.85 -8.78 -10.35
CA ALA A 21 12.71 -7.64 -10.03
C ALA A 21 13.48 -7.88 -8.73
N ASN A 22 14.63 -7.23 -8.60
CA ASN A 22 15.28 -7.04 -7.30
C ASN A 22 14.55 -5.97 -6.49
N ILE A 23 14.23 -4.87 -7.17
CA ILE A 23 13.48 -3.75 -6.63
C ILE A 23 12.81 -2.98 -7.77
N ASP A 24 11.59 -2.55 -7.53
CA ASP A 24 10.84 -1.64 -8.38
C ASP A 24 10.66 -0.30 -7.68
N PHE A 25 10.76 0.79 -8.45
CA PHE A 25 10.35 2.11 -8.00
C PHE A 25 9.03 2.49 -8.68
N ILE A 26 8.02 2.71 -7.86
CA ILE A 26 6.63 2.87 -8.26
C ILE A 26 6.12 4.24 -7.82
N LEU A 27 5.36 4.90 -8.69
CA LEU A 27 4.68 6.16 -8.39
C LEU A 27 3.16 6.00 -8.47
N PHE A 28 2.49 6.46 -7.44
CA PHE A 28 1.03 6.61 -7.35
C PHE A 28 0.71 8.10 -7.47
N ARG A 29 0.15 8.49 -8.60
CA ARG A 29 -0.19 9.88 -8.91
C ARG A 29 -1.70 10.06 -8.98
N ASP A 30 -2.11 11.27 -9.36
CA ASP A 30 -3.48 11.55 -9.75
C ASP A 30 -3.96 10.50 -10.73
N ARG A 31 -5.08 9.85 -10.42
CA ARG A 31 -5.60 8.75 -11.23
C ARG A 31 -7.08 8.54 -10.98
N TRP A 32 -7.75 7.95 -11.93
CA TRP A 32 -9.03 7.30 -11.67
C TRP A 32 -8.81 6.09 -10.79
N ASN A 33 -9.70 5.92 -9.82
CA ASN A 33 -9.63 4.75 -8.96
C ASN A 33 -9.76 3.48 -9.79
N VAL A 34 -9.07 2.43 -9.36
CA VAL A 34 -8.99 1.19 -10.13
C VAL A 34 -10.38 0.60 -10.33
N ALA A 35 -10.64 0.13 -11.55
CA ALA A 35 -11.93 -0.46 -11.92
C ALA A 35 -13.13 0.42 -11.57
N GLU A 36 -13.00 1.67 -11.83
CA GLU A 36 -13.93 2.81 -11.82
C GLU A 36 -15.27 2.61 -11.10
N ASN A 37 -16.05 1.60 -11.44
CA ASN A 37 -17.35 1.29 -10.83
C ASN A 37 -17.35 -0.02 -10.02
N THR A 38 -16.21 -0.67 -9.85
CA THR A 38 -16.11 -2.00 -9.24
C THR A 38 -15.00 -2.13 -8.22
N PHE A 39 -14.23 -1.06 -8.00
CA PHE A 39 -13.10 -1.10 -7.06
C PHE A 39 -13.58 -1.46 -5.66
N ARG A 40 -12.88 -2.41 -5.09
CA ARG A 40 -12.93 -2.74 -3.67
C ARG A 40 -11.50 -2.72 -3.11
N PRO A 41 -11.29 -2.34 -1.86
CA PRO A 41 -9.98 -2.32 -1.27
C PRO A 41 -9.40 -3.74 -1.22
N PRO A 42 -8.07 -3.89 -1.32
CA PRO A 42 -7.44 -5.17 -1.06
C PRO A 42 -7.69 -5.63 0.37
N TRP A 43 -7.65 -6.94 0.58
CA TRP A 43 -7.70 -7.51 1.91
C TRP A 43 -6.46 -7.16 2.71
N TYR A 44 -6.57 -7.19 4.04
CA TYR A 44 -5.41 -7.27 4.91
C TYR A 44 -4.64 -8.55 4.58
N HIS A 45 -3.39 -8.43 4.19
CA HIS A 45 -2.65 -9.51 3.51
C HIS A 45 -1.17 -9.54 3.90
N LYS A 46 -0.47 -10.52 3.34
CA LYS A 46 0.99 -10.62 3.36
C LYS A 46 1.50 -10.60 1.93
N ASN A 47 2.57 -9.86 1.71
CA ASN A 47 3.28 -9.85 0.43
C ASN A 47 4.62 -10.58 0.57
N VAL A 48 5.08 -11.22 -0.51
CA VAL A 48 6.43 -11.81 -0.60
C VAL A 48 7.50 -10.76 -0.85
N MET A 49 7.10 -9.53 -1.20
CA MET A 49 7.98 -8.39 -1.38
C MET A 49 7.92 -7.48 -0.15
N SER A 50 9.01 -6.76 0.10
CA SER A 50 9.04 -5.66 1.08
C SER A 50 8.58 -4.38 0.40
N GLU A 51 7.75 -3.60 1.07
CA GLU A 51 7.17 -2.36 0.57
C GLU A 51 7.61 -1.18 1.45
N LEU A 52 8.44 -0.30 0.91
CA LEU A 52 8.75 1.00 1.53
C LEU A 52 7.97 2.07 0.80
N MET A 53 7.01 2.67 1.46
CA MET A 53 6.18 3.73 0.89
C MET A 53 6.50 5.09 1.52
N GLY A 54 6.39 6.15 0.72
CA GLY A 54 6.48 7.52 1.21
C GLY A 54 5.45 8.43 0.55
N ASN A 55 4.78 9.25 1.37
CA ASN A 55 3.83 10.23 0.86
C ASN A 55 4.55 11.55 0.56
N ILE A 56 4.43 12.04 -0.67
CA ILE A 56 5.04 13.29 -1.13
C ILE A 56 4.04 14.43 -1.04
N VAL A 57 2.81 14.19 -1.52
CA VAL A 57 1.78 15.24 -1.60
C VAL A 57 0.40 14.60 -1.43
N GLY A 58 -0.48 15.29 -0.71
CA GLY A 58 -1.89 14.92 -0.59
C GLY A 58 -2.14 13.72 0.30
N LYS A 59 -3.17 12.97 -0.03
CA LYS A 59 -3.63 11.80 0.74
C LYS A 59 -3.46 10.52 -0.07
N TYR A 60 -3.11 9.46 0.62
CA TYR A 60 -3.08 8.11 0.06
C TYR A 60 -4.44 7.42 0.34
N ASP A 61 -5.03 6.81 -0.67
CA ASP A 61 -6.39 6.25 -0.62
C ASP A 61 -6.55 5.09 0.37
N ALA A 62 -5.53 4.24 0.51
CA ALA A 62 -5.57 3.14 1.47
C ALA A 62 -5.37 3.57 2.94
N LYS A 63 -4.85 4.78 3.16
CA LYS A 63 -4.62 5.36 4.49
C LYS A 63 -4.82 6.88 4.44
N PRO A 64 -6.07 7.34 4.34
CA PRO A 64 -6.39 8.76 4.13
C PRO A 64 -6.10 9.63 5.34
N THR A 65 -5.92 9.04 6.52
CA THR A 65 -5.56 9.71 7.77
C THR A 65 -4.23 9.18 8.30
N GLY A 66 -3.39 10.06 8.84
CA GLY A 66 -2.13 9.69 9.47
C GLY A 66 -0.93 9.49 8.52
N PHE A 67 -1.13 9.17 7.24
CA PHE A 67 -0.06 9.09 6.26
C PHE A 67 0.09 10.43 5.53
N ILE A 68 0.63 11.39 6.24
CA ILE A 68 0.79 12.78 5.77
C ILE A 68 2.02 12.93 4.87
N PRO A 69 2.13 14.02 4.06
CA PRO A 69 3.35 14.33 3.33
C PRO A 69 4.60 14.34 4.22
N GLY A 70 5.65 13.64 3.76
CA GLY A 70 6.87 13.38 4.52
C GLY A 70 6.82 12.09 5.36
N GLY A 71 5.64 11.51 5.53
CA GLY A 71 5.51 10.21 6.21
C GLY A 71 6.05 9.06 5.36
N ILE A 72 6.65 8.07 6.03
CA ILE A 72 7.20 6.86 5.43
C ILE A 72 6.66 5.66 6.21
N SER A 73 6.31 4.59 5.50
CA SER A 73 5.97 3.29 6.08
C SER A 73 6.80 2.18 5.47
N LEU A 74 7.17 1.20 6.28
CA LEU A 74 7.90 0.00 5.83
C LEU A 74 7.11 -1.24 6.26
N HIS A 75 6.71 -2.03 5.28
CA HIS A 75 6.15 -3.36 5.47
C HIS A 75 7.13 -4.38 4.88
N ASN A 76 7.96 -4.95 5.71
CA ASN A 76 8.89 -5.99 5.25
C ASN A 76 8.12 -7.23 4.79
N MET A 77 8.76 -7.98 3.89
CA MET A 77 8.20 -9.22 3.34
C MET A 77 7.57 -10.10 4.43
N MET A 78 6.41 -10.65 4.15
CA MET A 78 5.61 -11.52 5.02
C MET A 78 5.07 -10.86 6.30
N LEU A 79 5.28 -9.55 6.52
CA LEU A 79 4.55 -8.82 7.56
C LEU A 79 3.13 -8.51 7.08
N PRO A 80 2.11 -8.81 7.90
CA PRO A 80 0.73 -8.49 7.54
C PRO A 80 0.49 -6.98 7.48
N HIS A 81 -0.19 -6.53 6.45
CA HIS A 81 -0.57 -5.11 6.27
C HIS A 81 -1.74 -4.96 5.29
N GLY A 82 -2.20 -3.76 5.09
CA GLY A 82 -3.28 -3.43 4.17
C GLY A 82 -3.87 -2.05 4.44
N PRO A 83 -4.98 -1.69 3.78
CA PRO A 83 -5.75 -0.51 4.12
C PRO A 83 -6.08 -0.49 5.60
N ASP A 84 -6.14 0.69 6.20
CA ASP A 84 -6.66 0.80 7.56
C ASP A 84 -8.14 0.36 7.61
N LYS A 85 -8.62 0.06 8.82
CA LYS A 85 -9.98 -0.45 9.01
C LYS A 85 -11.03 0.48 8.40
N ASP A 86 -10.92 1.79 8.67
CA ASP A 86 -11.91 2.75 8.22
C ASP A 86 -11.92 2.90 6.69
N ALA A 87 -10.73 2.91 6.07
CA ALA A 87 -10.60 2.92 4.61
C ALA A 87 -11.17 1.63 3.99
N PHE A 88 -10.88 0.48 4.59
CA PHE A 88 -11.39 -0.80 4.12
C PHE A 88 -12.92 -0.88 4.21
N GLU A 89 -13.50 -0.55 5.36
CA GLU A 89 -14.95 -0.59 5.57
C GLU A 89 -15.66 0.46 4.72
N GLY A 90 -15.13 1.67 4.66
CA GLY A 90 -15.68 2.74 3.83
C GLY A 90 -15.74 2.37 2.36
N ALA A 91 -14.63 1.88 1.79
CA ALA A 91 -14.58 1.47 0.39
C ALA A 91 -15.40 0.20 0.10
N SER A 92 -15.48 -0.74 1.07
CA SER A 92 -16.27 -1.96 0.92
C SER A 92 -17.78 -1.70 0.87
N ASN A 93 -18.24 -0.67 1.57
CA ASN A 93 -19.66 -0.33 1.69
C ASN A 93 -20.08 0.86 0.82
N ALA A 94 -19.15 1.49 0.10
CA ALA A 94 -19.47 2.63 -0.74
C ALA A 94 -20.34 2.26 -1.93
N ASP A 95 -21.23 3.16 -2.32
CA ASP A 95 -21.86 3.14 -3.64
C ASP A 95 -20.77 3.34 -4.70
N LEU A 96 -20.64 2.38 -5.61
CA LEU A 96 -19.59 2.43 -6.63
C LEU A 96 -19.92 3.51 -7.66
N LYS A 97 -19.06 4.52 -7.70
CA LYS A 97 -19.11 5.63 -8.67
C LYS A 97 -17.71 5.90 -9.18
N PRO A 98 -17.57 6.46 -10.39
CA PRO A 98 -16.27 6.94 -10.86
C PRO A 98 -15.66 7.89 -9.85
N GLN A 99 -14.44 7.58 -9.40
CA GLN A 99 -13.72 8.38 -8.40
C GLN A 99 -12.32 8.68 -8.91
N LYS A 100 -12.01 9.96 -9.00
CA LYS A 100 -10.67 10.42 -9.32
C LYS A 100 -9.91 10.83 -8.06
N LEU A 101 -8.71 10.32 -7.92
CA LEU A 101 -7.75 10.75 -6.91
C LEU A 101 -6.95 11.90 -7.51
N GLU A 102 -6.99 13.06 -6.86
CA GLU A 102 -6.37 14.28 -7.36
C GLU A 102 -5.48 14.94 -6.29
N ASN A 103 -4.48 15.66 -6.75
CA ASN A 103 -3.50 16.36 -5.89
C ASN A 103 -2.80 15.38 -4.93
N THR A 104 -2.43 14.21 -5.44
CA THR A 104 -1.77 13.17 -4.65
C THR A 104 -0.53 12.66 -5.37
N MET A 105 0.51 12.37 -4.58
CA MET A 105 1.68 11.67 -5.05
C MET A 105 2.29 10.87 -3.90
N THR A 106 2.38 9.58 -4.10
CA THR A 106 3.02 8.63 -3.19
C THR A 106 4.00 7.79 -3.99
N PHE A 107 5.12 7.43 -3.41
CA PHE A 107 6.04 6.46 -4.03
C PHE A 107 6.10 5.17 -3.24
N MET A 108 6.55 4.11 -3.89
CA MET A 108 6.85 2.83 -3.27
C MET A 108 8.14 2.25 -3.87
N PHE A 109 9.00 1.75 -3.01
CA PHE A 109 10.02 0.78 -3.38
C PHE A 109 9.52 -0.60 -2.98
N GLU A 110 9.30 -1.44 -3.97
CA GLU A 110 8.91 -2.84 -3.78
C GLU A 110 10.13 -3.73 -4.02
N SER A 111 10.58 -4.46 -3.01
CA SER A 111 11.84 -5.20 -3.04
C SER A 111 11.66 -6.65 -2.63
N ARG A 112 12.32 -7.57 -3.35
CA ARG A 112 12.40 -9.00 -2.98
C ARG A 112 13.28 -9.27 -1.76
N PHE A 113 13.93 -8.24 -1.22
CA PHE A 113 14.79 -8.35 -0.06
C PHE A 113 14.17 -7.66 1.15
N PRO A 114 14.41 -8.17 2.38
CA PRO A 114 14.06 -7.41 3.58
C PRO A 114 14.87 -6.12 3.62
N GLN A 115 14.24 -5.06 4.09
CA GLN A 115 14.87 -3.76 4.27
C GLN A 115 15.21 -3.57 5.75
N HIS A 116 16.46 -3.24 6.02
CA HIS A 116 16.93 -2.99 7.37
C HIS A 116 16.83 -1.51 7.73
N LEU A 117 16.35 -1.23 8.93
CA LEU A 117 16.37 0.12 9.47
C LEU A 117 17.80 0.51 9.85
N THR A 118 18.16 1.75 9.58
CA THR A 118 19.37 2.34 10.17
C THR A 118 19.18 2.56 11.67
N GLU A 119 20.26 2.71 12.42
CA GLU A 119 20.20 3.03 13.85
C GLU A 119 19.42 4.33 14.10
N PHE A 120 19.63 5.35 13.27
CA PHE A 120 18.87 6.59 13.29
C PHE A 120 17.37 6.33 13.13
N ALA A 121 16.96 5.57 12.10
CA ALA A 121 15.55 5.27 11.86
C ALA A 121 14.90 4.47 12.99
N ALA A 122 15.67 3.62 13.66
CA ALA A 122 15.14 2.77 14.73
C ALA A 122 15.08 3.46 16.12
N LYS A 123 15.89 4.50 16.35
CA LYS A 123 16.07 5.08 17.70
C LYS A 123 15.82 6.58 17.79
N GLU A 124 16.02 7.31 16.70
CA GLU A 124 16.03 8.78 16.71
C GLU A 124 14.95 9.41 15.84
N ALA A 125 14.54 8.72 14.76
CA ALA A 125 13.44 9.18 13.91
C ALA A 125 12.11 9.15 14.68
N PRO A 126 11.17 10.06 14.38
CA PRO A 126 9.83 10.04 14.98
C PRO A 126 9.06 8.80 14.49
N LEU A 127 9.10 7.73 15.27
CA LEU A 127 8.37 6.51 15.01
C LEU A 127 6.93 6.65 15.54
N GLN A 128 5.99 6.04 14.82
CA GLN A 128 4.61 5.90 15.24
C GLN A 128 4.46 4.57 15.99
N ASP A 129 4.40 4.62 17.32
CA ASP A 129 4.34 3.42 18.17
C ASP A 129 3.00 2.68 18.07
N ASP A 130 1.93 3.39 17.76
CA ASP A 130 0.55 2.88 17.63
C ASP A 130 0.18 2.51 16.18
N TYR A 131 1.15 2.41 15.28
CA TYR A 131 0.89 2.21 13.85
C TYR A 131 -0.03 1.02 13.55
N ALA A 132 0.14 -0.08 14.28
CA ALA A 132 -0.67 -1.29 14.08
C ALA A 132 -2.13 -1.16 14.53
N GLU A 133 -2.47 -0.14 15.33
CA GLU A 133 -3.83 0.05 15.84
C GLU A 133 -4.84 0.38 14.74
N CYS A 134 -4.36 0.94 13.60
CA CYS A 134 -5.23 1.24 12.45
C CYS A 134 -5.91 0.00 11.85
N TRP A 135 -5.45 -1.19 12.16
CA TRP A 135 -6.03 -2.46 11.73
C TRP A 135 -6.87 -3.16 12.81
N THR A 136 -6.92 -2.61 14.02
CA THR A 136 -7.65 -3.21 15.13
C THR A 136 -9.14 -3.31 14.79
N GLY A 137 -9.71 -4.51 14.95
CA GLY A 137 -11.11 -4.76 14.70
C GLY A 137 -11.48 -5.07 13.25
N LEU A 138 -10.49 -5.23 12.35
CA LEU A 138 -10.75 -5.86 11.05
C LEU A 138 -11.30 -7.27 11.26
N GLU A 139 -12.38 -7.59 10.53
CA GLU A 139 -13.00 -8.89 10.61
C GLU A 139 -12.11 -9.99 10.05
N LYS A 140 -11.93 -11.07 10.81
CA LYS A 140 -11.18 -12.23 10.36
C LYS A 140 -12.02 -13.01 9.35
N LYS A 141 -11.61 -13.04 8.10
CA LYS A 141 -12.27 -13.77 7.01
C LYS A 141 -11.71 -15.18 6.81
N PHE A 142 -10.42 -15.39 7.07
CA PHE A 142 -9.79 -16.69 6.92
C PHE A 142 -10.21 -17.65 8.04
N ASN A 143 -10.83 -18.75 7.67
CA ASN A 143 -11.33 -19.77 8.60
C ASN A 143 -10.37 -20.96 8.83
N GLY A 144 -9.20 -20.95 8.18
CA GLY A 144 -8.19 -22.00 8.32
C GLY A 144 -8.41 -23.24 7.44
N THR A 145 -9.42 -23.23 6.57
CA THR A 145 -9.67 -24.33 5.62
C THR A 145 -9.23 -23.93 4.19
N PRO A 146 -8.78 -24.90 3.35
CA PRO A 146 -8.50 -24.65 1.95
C PRO A 146 -9.72 -24.15 1.15
N GLU A 147 -10.92 -24.45 1.65
CA GLU A 147 -12.23 -24.11 1.09
C GLU A 147 -12.79 -22.82 1.67
N GLY A 148 -11.91 -21.96 2.20
CA GLY A 148 -12.33 -20.67 2.77
C GLY A 148 -13.30 -19.93 1.86
N ASN A 149 -14.42 -19.49 2.41
CA ASN A 149 -15.37 -18.66 1.68
C ASN A 149 -14.71 -17.32 1.32
N TRP A 150 -14.41 -17.16 0.04
CA TRP A 150 -13.89 -15.94 -0.57
C TRP A 150 -15.04 -15.00 -0.96
#